data_6711423f9293e1c71cc13393791f5101
#
_entry.id   6711423f9293e1c71cc13393791f5101
#
_cell.length_a   1.000
_cell.length_b   1.000
_cell.length_c   1.000
_cell.angle_alpha   90.00
_cell.angle_beta   90.00
_cell.angle_gamma   90.00
#
_symmetry.space_group_name_H-M   'P 1'
#
loop_
_entity.id
_entity.type
_entity.pdbx_description
1 polymer ?
#
loop_
_entity_poly.entity_id
_entity_poly.type
_entity_poly.pdbx_seq_one_letter_code
_entity_poly.pdbx_strand_id
1 'polypeptide(L)'
;MKSFISIFEIPATDITRAVNFYQAILDIEIEKMEFPEMQMGIFPYENQMVTGVIMKAEGYTPSANGITIYLNGGDNLQAILDKVQINGGEIMVPKSLHADESGYYAIFLDSEGNKMGLHSPN
;
A
#
# COMPACT_ATOMS: atom_id res chain seq x y z
N MET A 1 4.63 22.40 -8.88
CA MET A 1 4.26 21.24 -8.06
C MET A 1 3.03 20.58 -8.64
N LYS A 2 3.12 19.31 -8.98
CA LYS A 2 2.03 18.57 -9.60
C LYS A 2 1.29 17.63 -8.64
N SER A 3 1.86 17.41 -7.46
CA SER A 3 1.24 16.61 -6.42
C SER A 3 1.55 17.24 -5.07
N PHE A 4 0.57 17.20 -4.17
CA PHE A 4 0.81 17.65 -2.80
C PHE A 4 1.61 16.65 -1.99
N ILE A 5 1.67 15.39 -2.46
CA ILE A 5 2.39 14.32 -1.76
C ILE A 5 3.65 14.02 -2.54
N SER A 6 4.80 13.94 -1.84
CA SER A 6 6.05 13.50 -2.46
C SER A 6 6.45 12.10 -2.03
N ILE A 7 6.28 11.76 -0.77
CA ILE A 7 6.63 10.43 -0.24
C ILE A 7 5.56 10.01 0.77
N PHE A 8 5.15 8.75 0.74
CA PHE A 8 4.38 8.18 1.83
C PHE A 8 5.13 7.01 2.43
N GLU A 9 4.95 6.80 3.74
CA GLU A 9 5.61 5.72 4.46
C GLU A 9 4.58 4.78 5.06
N ILE A 10 4.83 3.48 4.90
CA ILE A 10 3.96 2.42 5.43
C ILE A 10 4.72 1.73 6.56
N PRO A 11 4.25 1.83 7.81
CA PRO A 11 4.90 1.16 8.93
C PRO A 11 4.82 -0.36 8.83
N ALA A 12 5.88 -1.05 9.25
CA ALA A 12 5.91 -2.50 9.28
C ALA A 12 6.62 -2.99 10.54
N THR A 13 6.19 -4.13 11.05
CA THR A 13 6.89 -4.83 12.13
C THR A 13 7.80 -5.92 11.58
N ASP A 14 7.52 -6.39 10.37
CA ASP A 14 8.33 -7.40 9.68
C ASP A 14 8.52 -6.93 8.24
N ILE A 15 9.71 -6.44 7.93
CA ILE A 15 9.97 -5.83 6.62
C ILE A 15 9.86 -6.84 5.49
N THR A 16 10.34 -8.05 5.69
CA THR A 16 10.27 -9.08 4.64
C THR A 16 8.82 -9.46 4.34
N ARG A 17 8.02 -9.65 5.37
CA ARG A 17 6.60 -9.96 5.21
C ARG A 17 5.86 -8.84 4.48
N ALA A 18 6.10 -7.60 4.87
CA ALA A 18 5.46 -6.44 4.26
C ALA A 18 5.88 -6.28 2.79
N VAL A 19 7.17 -6.40 2.50
CA VAL A 19 7.68 -6.33 1.13
C VAL A 19 7.05 -7.41 0.27
N ASN A 20 7.03 -8.65 0.75
CA ASN A 20 6.44 -9.76 0.01
C ASN A 20 4.96 -9.54 -0.28
N PHE A 21 4.24 -9.00 0.69
CA PHE A 21 2.81 -8.70 0.51
C PHE A 21 2.59 -7.73 -0.63
N TYR A 22 3.26 -6.57 -0.59
CA TYR A 22 3.06 -5.53 -1.61
C TYR A 22 3.60 -5.93 -2.98
N GLN A 23 4.71 -6.66 -3.03
CA GLN A 23 5.20 -7.20 -4.31
C GLN A 23 4.17 -8.13 -4.95
N ALA A 24 3.54 -8.97 -4.13
CA ALA A 24 2.56 -9.93 -4.64
C ALA A 24 1.29 -9.26 -5.14
N ILE A 25 0.73 -8.31 -4.37
CA ILE A 25 -0.56 -7.73 -4.76
C ILE A 25 -0.45 -6.69 -5.86
N LEU A 26 0.68 -5.98 -5.95
CA LEU A 26 0.89 -4.92 -6.94
C LEU A 26 1.70 -5.36 -8.15
N ASP A 27 2.27 -6.57 -8.09
CA ASP A 27 3.11 -7.09 -9.16
C ASP A 27 4.27 -6.14 -9.48
N ILE A 28 5.01 -5.76 -8.44
CA ILE A 28 6.16 -4.85 -8.54
C ILE A 28 7.35 -5.46 -7.81
N GLU A 29 8.53 -4.90 -8.06
CA GLU A 29 9.73 -5.23 -7.31
C GLU A 29 10.04 -4.09 -6.35
N ILE A 30 10.25 -4.43 -5.08
CA ILE A 30 10.54 -3.46 -4.02
C ILE A 30 11.99 -3.67 -3.58
N GLU A 31 12.76 -2.59 -3.55
CA GLU A 31 14.15 -2.65 -3.14
C GLU A 31 14.26 -2.61 -1.62
N LYS A 32 14.83 -3.65 -1.03
CA LYS A 32 15.07 -3.69 0.42
C LYS A 32 16.41 -3.08 0.75
N MET A 33 16.45 -2.25 1.77
CA MET A 33 17.67 -1.66 2.31
C MET A 33 17.70 -1.85 3.82
N GLU A 34 18.81 -2.30 4.34
CA GLU A 34 18.95 -2.54 5.77
C GLU A 34 20.05 -1.66 6.36
N PHE A 35 19.71 -1.01 7.47
CA PHE A 35 20.64 -0.21 8.26
C PHE A 35 20.58 -0.70 9.70
N PRO A 36 21.56 -0.35 10.57
CA PRO A 36 21.56 -0.87 11.93
C PRO A 36 20.28 -0.66 12.72
N GLU A 37 19.58 0.45 12.50
CA GLU A 37 18.41 0.80 13.30
C GLU A 37 17.12 0.89 12.48
N MET A 38 17.17 0.61 11.18
CA MET A 38 15.97 0.64 10.36
C MET A 38 16.09 -0.24 9.14
N GLN A 39 14.94 -0.72 8.67
CA GLN A 39 14.84 -1.49 7.44
C GLN A 39 13.81 -0.82 6.55
N MET A 40 14.09 -0.76 5.26
CA MET A 40 13.24 -0.08 4.30
C MET A 40 12.91 -0.98 3.12
N GLY A 41 11.72 -0.78 2.57
CA GLY A 41 11.35 -1.32 1.27
C GLY A 41 10.92 -0.16 0.39
N ILE A 42 11.67 0.10 -0.67
CA ILE A 42 11.42 1.25 -1.55
C ILE A 42 10.65 0.79 -2.77
N PHE A 43 9.46 1.38 -2.97
CA PHE A 43 8.65 1.13 -4.16
C PHE A 43 9.36 1.67 -5.40
N PRO A 44 9.11 1.07 -6.57
CA PRO A 44 9.66 1.65 -7.80
C PRO A 44 9.14 3.08 -7.97
N TYR A 45 10.04 3.98 -8.32
CA TYR A 45 9.71 5.41 -8.39
C TYR A 45 10.01 6.03 -9.74
N GLU A 46 10.44 5.23 -10.70
CA GLU A 46 10.74 5.70 -12.04
C GLU A 46 9.49 6.27 -12.70
N ASN A 47 9.60 7.49 -13.23
CA ASN A 47 8.50 8.20 -13.88
C ASN A 47 7.30 8.49 -12.98
N GLN A 48 7.51 8.47 -11.66
CA GLN A 48 6.46 8.77 -10.70
C GLN A 48 6.82 9.99 -9.87
N MET A 49 5.81 10.76 -9.52
CA MET A 49 5.97 11.96 -8.71
C MET A 49 5.92 11.67 -7.23
N VAL A 50 5.27 10.57 -6.86
CA VAL A 50 5.12 10.13 -5.48
C VAL A 50 5.75 8.76 -5.36
N THR A 51 6.58 8.56 -4.35
CA THR A 51 7.16 7.26 -4.06
C THR A 51 6.67 6.75 -2.71
N GLY A 52 6.63 5.44 -2.55
CA GLY A 52 6.26 4.80 -1.31
C GLY A 52 7.45 4.09 -0.69
N VAL A 53 7.49 4.06 0.63
CA VAL A 53 8.52 3.38 1.39
C VAL A 53 7.86 2.59 2.51
N ILE A 54 8.21 1.32 2.64
CA ILE A 54 7.81 0.52 3.80
C ILE A 54 8.92 0.70 4.83
N MET A 55 8.55 1.04 6.07
CA MET A 55 9.53 1.36 7.12
C MET A 55 9.37 0.46 8.33
N LYS A 56 10.46 -0.20 8.71
CA LYS A 56 10.55 -0.85 10.01
C LYS A 56 11.61 -0.12 10.82
N ALA A 57 11.20 0.64 11.83
CA ALA A 57 12.07 1.41 12.70
C ALA A 57 11.30 1.78 13.95
N GLU A 58 12.03 2.24 14.96
CA GLU A 58 11.39 2.77 16.18
C GLU A 58 10.50 3.96 15.81
N GLY A 59 9.28 3.97 16.34
CA GLY A 59 8.32 5.04 16.04
C GLY A 59 7.41 4.75 14.86
N TYR A 60 7.65 3.67 14.12
CA TYR A 60 6.80 3.25 13.00
C TYR A 60 5.93 2.08 13.44
N THR A 61 4.73 2.37 13.89
CA THR A 61 3.79 1.36 14.39
C THR A 61 2.64 1.19 13.40
N PRO A 62 2.43 -0.01 12.85
CA PRO A 62 1.25 -0.25 11.99
C PRO A 62 -0.05 0.05 12.71
N SER A 63 -1.04 0.55 11.99
CA SER A 63 -2.32 0.92 12.57
C SER A 63 -3.43 0.86 11.53
N ALA A 64 -4.61 0.45 11.99
CA ALA A 64 -5.82 0.50 11.19
C ALA A 64 -6.57 1.83 11.38
N ASN A 65 -6.03 2.75 12.18
CA ASN A 65 -6.73 3.96 12.59
C ASN A 65 -6.06 5.27 12.14
N GLY A 66 -5.06 5.19 11.30
CA GLY A 66 -4.39 6.38 10.81
C GLY A 66 -5.00 6.92 9.53
N ILE A 67 -4.22 7.75 8.85
CA ILE A 67 -4.59 8.28 7.54
C ILE A 67 -4.71 7.13 6.55
N THR A 68 -5.74 7.16 5.71
CA THR A 68 -5.89 6.17 4.65
C THR A 68 -5.25 6.68 3.37
N ILE A 69 -4.35 5.89 2.82
CA ILE A 69 -3.70 6.16 1.54
C ILE A 69 -4.37 5.26 0.51
N TYR A 70 -4.82 5.86 -0.59
CA TYR A 70 -5.40 5.09 -1.70
C TYR A 70 -4.33 4.87 -2.75
N LEU A 71 -4.00 3.60 -2.95
CA LEU A 71 -3.07 3.20 -4.00
C LEU A 71 -3.81 3.17 -5.34
N ASN A 72 -3.06 3.38 -6.41
CA ASN A 72 -3.61 3.30 -7.75
C ASN A 72 -3.97 1.83 -8.04
N GLY A 73 -5.23 1.58 -8.27
CA GLY A 73 -5.75 0.23 -8.50
C GLY A 73 -5.68 -0.22 -9.96
N GLY A 74 -5.03 0.55 -10.82
CA GLY A 74 -4.97 0.23 -12.25
C GLY A 74 -6.30 0.50 -12.92
N ASP A 75 -6.61 -0.24 -13.97
CA ASP A 75 -7.89 -0.10 -14.66
C ASP A 75 -9.06 -0.61 -13.84
N ASN A 76 -8.83 -1.67 -13.06
CA ASN A 76 -9.84 -2.30 -12.23
C ASN A 76 -9.17 -2.85 -10.98
N LEU A 77 -9.48 -2.26 -9.85
CA LEU A 77 -8.84 -2.60 -8.57
C LEU A 77 -9.10 -4.05 -8.13
N GLN A 78 -10.12 -4.70 -8.69
CA GLN A 78 -10.46 -6.07 -8.28
C GLN A 78 -9.31 -7.05 -8.49
N ALA A 79 -8.47 -6.83 -9.51
CA ALA A 79 -7.32 -7.70 -9.75
C ALA A 79 -6.34 -7.68 -8.57
N ILE A 80 -6.12 -6.51 -7.97
CA ILE A 80 -5.29 -6.36 -6.79
C ILE A 80 -5.99 -6.93 -5.56
N LEU A 81 -7.26 -6.58 -5.40
CA LEU A 81 -8.05 -6.99 -4.24
C LEU A 81 -8.13 -8.51 -4.10
N ASP A 82 -8.22 -9.22 -5.23
CA ASP A 82 -8.27 -10.68 -5.24
C ASP A 82 -7.02 -11.32 -4.64
N LYS A 83 -5.90 -10.61 -4.61
CA LYS A 83 -4.64 -11.12 -4.07
C LYS A 83 -4.43 -10.79 -2.60
N VAL A 84 -5.24 -9.93 -2.03
CA VAL A 84 -5.00 -9.42 -0.67
C VAL A 84 -5.06 -10.53 0.38
N GLN A 85 -6.15 -11.28 0.43
CA GLN A 85 -6.32 -12.30 1.48
C GLN A 85 -5.37 -13.46 1.34
N ILE A 86 -5.09 -13.90 0.12
CA ILE A 86 -4.16 -14.99 -0.14
C ILE A 86 -2.75 -14.64 0.34
N ASN A 87 -2.41 -13.36 0.31
CA ASN A 87 -1.06 -12.89 0.67
C ASN A 87 -0.96 -12.32 2.09
N GLY A 88 -1.97 -12.54 2.92
CA GLY A 88 -1.88 -12.21 4.33
C GLY A 88 -2.56 -10.93 4.78
N GLY A 89 -3.30 -10.29 3.89
CA GLY A 89 -4.11 -9.12 4.24
C GLY A 89 -5.56 -9.50 4.48
N GLU A 90 -6.40 -8.50 4.69
CA GLU A 90 -7.82 -8.70 4.96
C GLU A 90 -8.64 -7.64 4.24
N ILE A 91 -9.69 -8.05 3.54
CA ILE A 91 -10.57 -7.11 2.86
C ILE A 91 -11.57 -6.56 3.88
N MET A 92 -11.56 -5.23 4.07
CA MET A 92 -12.46 -4.55 5.00
C MET A 92 -13.70 -4.00 4.29
N VAL A 93 -13.51 -3.41 3.12
CA VAL A 93 -14.61 -2.91 2.29
C VAL A 93 -14.37 -3.44 0.87
N PRO A 94 -15.27 -4.25 0.33
CA PRO A 94 -15.10 -4.77 -1.02
C PRO A 94 -15.24 -3.65 -2.04
N LYS A 95 -14.92 -3.94 -3.29
CA LYS A 95 -15.03 -2.97 -4.38
C LYS A 95 -16.42 -2.33 -4.38
N SER A 96 -16.45 -1.01 -4.30
CA SER A 96 -17.67 -0.23 -4.16
C SER A 96 -17.59 1.02 -5.04
N LEU A 97 -18.73 1.49 -5.52
CA LEU A 97 -18.78 2.73 -6.27
C LEU A 97 -18.48 3.89 -5.32
N HIS A 98 -17.57 4.77 -5.72
CA HIS A 98 -17.23 5.94 -4.92
C HIS A 98 -18.42 6.90 -4.83
N ALA A 99 -18.59 7.55 -3.69
CA ALA A 99 -19.75 8.40 -3.44
C ALA A 99 -19.91 9.53 -4.46
N ASP A 100 -18.80 10.03 -5.01
CA ASP A 100 -18.81 11.10 -6.02
C ASP A 100 -18.83 10.55 -7.45
N GLU A 101 -19.00 9.26 -7.59
CA GLU A 101 -19.05 8.56 -8.89
C GLU A 101 -17.77 8.70 -9.71
N SER A 102 -16.63 9.01 -9.06
CA SER A 102 -15.33 9.16 -9.73
C SER A 102 -14.65 7.82 -10.03
N GLY A 103 -15.32 6.72 -9.80
CA GLY A 103 -14.78 5.38 -9.98
C GLY A 103 -15.11 4.50 -8.80
N TYR A 104 -14.24 3.54 -8.53
CA TYR A 104 -14.45 2.54 -7.49
C TYR A 104 -13.36 2.59 -6.46
N TYR A 105 -13.68 2.12 -5.26
CA TYR A 105 -12.70 2.02 -4.18
C TYR A 105 -12.88 0.72 -3.41
N ALA A 106 -11.85 0.36 -2.67
CA ALA A 106 -11.90 -0.74 -1.71
C ALA A 106 -10.95 -0.40 -0.56
N ILE A 107 -11.18 -1.01 0.60
CA ILE A 107 -10.33 -0.83 1.78
C ILE A 107 -9.87 -2.21 2.22
N PHE A 108 -8.59 -2.33 2.54
CA PHE A 108 -8.04 -3.57 3.06
C PHE A 108 -7.04 -3.28 4.18
N LEU A 109 -6.78 -4.30 4.98
CA LEU A 109 -5.64 -4.29 5.91
C LEU A 109 -4.51 -5.03 5.23
N ASP A 110 -3.33 -4.44 5.25
CA ASP A 110 -2.15 -5.10 4.69
C ASP A 110 -1.63 -6.20 5.63
N SER A 111 -0.52 -6.83 5.29
CA SER A 111 0.05 -7.92 6.08
C SER A 111 0.48 -7.48 7.48
N GLU A 112 0.62 -6.18 7.71
CA GLU A 112 1.05 -5.61 8.98
C GLU A 112 -0.11 -5.01 9.78
N GLY A 113 -1.32 -5.00 9.21
CA GLY A 113 -2.48 -4.43 9.88
C GLY A 113 -2.73 -2.96 9.58
N ASN A 114 -2.04 -2.38 8.61
CA ASN A 114 -2.33 -1.01 8.17
C ASN A 114 -3.57 -0.97 7.30
N LYS A 115 -4.42 0.02 7.52
CA LYS A 115 -5.57 0.25 6.65
C LYS A 115 -5.12 0.98 5.40
N MET A 116 -5.40 0.40 4.24
CA MET A 116 -5.02 0.95 2.94
C MET A 116 -6.23 0.96 2.03
N GLY A 117 -6.23 1.87 1.08
CA GLY A 117 -7.27 1.94 0.07
C GLY A 117 -6.77 1.64 -1.33
N LEU A 118 -7.69 1.30 -2.19
CA LEU A 118 -7.46 1.15 -3.64
C LEU A 118 -8.50 1.99 -4.36
N HIS A 119 -8.10 2.59 -5.46
CA HIS A 119 -9.02 3.36 -6.30
C HIS A 119 -8.73 3.05 -7.77
N SER A 120 -9.78 2.89 -8.56
CA SER A 120 -9.66 2.67 -10.00
C SER A 120 -10.90 3.22 -10.71
N PRO A 121 -10.77 3.54 -12.03
CA PRO A 121 -11.92 4.09 -12.77
C PRO A 121 -13.02 3.06 -13.05
N ASN A 122 -12.67 1.78 -13.08
CA ASN A 122 -13.63 0.71 -13.40
C ASN A 122 -13.72 -0.32 -12.30
#